data_8835ad53aa1108a6069d25b48c7fb93b
#
_entry.id   8835ad53aa1108a6069d25b48c7fb93b
#
_cell.length_a   1.000
_cell.length_b   1.000
_cell.length_c   1.000
_cell.angle_alpha   90.00
_cell.angle_beta   90.00
_cell.angle_gamma   90.00
#
_symmetry.space_group_name_H-M   'P 1'
#
loop_
_entity.id
_entity.type
_entity.pdbx_description
1 polymer ?
#
loop_
_entity_poly.entity_id
_entity_poly.type
_entity_poly.pdbx_seq_one_letter_code
_entity_poly.pdbx_strand_id
1 'polypeptide(L)'
;MKRTELYKALNGKRVTCMSKTQLFKEVGIFKSGRMCFTVTHFEPLKRMEYAETTYYLHKGDVIEDKGEYILIRGNGDKYIRIYHD
;
A
#
# COMPACT_ATOMS: atom_id res chain seq x y z
N MET A 1 0.83 2.15 14.84
CA MET A 1 0.32 3.20 13.91
C MET A 1 -1.14 2.92 13.59
N LYS A 2 -1.95 3.93 13.63
CA LYS A 2 -3.36 3.83 13.29
C LYS A 2 -3.56 4.02 11.79
N ARG A 3 -4.68 3.49 11.28
CA ARG A 3 -5.04 3.67 9.86
C ARG A 3 -5.06 5.15 9.46
N THR A 4 -5.62 6.01 10.30
CA THR A 4 -5.69 7.45 10.02
C THR A 4 -4.30 8.08 9.93
N GLU A 5 -3.36 7.61 10.74
CA GLU A 5 -1.98 8.07 10.68
C GLU A 5 -1.28 7.60 9.40
N LEU A 6 -1.53 6.36 8.99
CA LEU A 6 -1.03 5.83 7.73
C LEU A 6 -1.51 6.68 6.55
N TYR A 7 -2.81 6.95 6.51
CA TYR A 7 -3.41 7.74 5.42
C TYR A 7 -2.84 9.16 5.39
N LYS A 8 -2.73 9.78 6.54
CA LYS A 8 -2.18 11.13 6.63
C LYS A 8 -0.73 11.19 6.14
N ALA A 9 0.04 10.15 6.46
CA ALA A 9 1.46 10.10 6.09
C ALA A 9 1.66 9.86 4.59
N LEU A 10 0.83 9.04 3.97
CA LEU A 10 1.09 8.53 2.62
C LEU A 10 0.16 9.02 1.53
N ASN A 11 -1.02 9.56 1.88
CA ASN A 11 -2.00 9.93 0.87
C ASN A 11 -1.42 10.92 -0.16
N GLY A 12 -1.54 10.58 -1.43
CA GLY A 12 -1.00 11.37 -2.52
C GLY A 12 0.48 11.17 -2.81
N LYS A 13 1.17 10.36 -2.02
CA LYS A 13 2.60 10.12 -2.21
C LYS A 13 2.86 8.90 -3.07
N ARG A 14 4.03 8.90 -3.71
CA ARG A 14 4.52 7.75 -4.46
C ARG A 14 5.01 6.70 -3.47
N VAL A 15 4.53 5.48 -3.63
CA VAL A 15 4.89 4.36 -2.77
C VAL A 15 5.24 3.14 -3.60
N THR A 16 5.96 2.21 -2.98
CA THR A 16 6.20 0.88 -3.52
C THR A 16 5.69 -0.13 -2.51
N CYS A 17 4.69 -0.90 -2.89
CA CYS A 17 4.11 -1.94 -2.05
C CYS A 17 4.64 -3.30 -2.46
N MET A 18 5.00 -4.10 -1.49
CA MET A 18 5.53 -5.45 -1.70
C MET A 18 4.84 -6.43 -0.77
N SER A 19 4.43 -7.56 -1.32
CA SER A 19 3.89 -8.65 -0.54
C SER A 19 5.03 -9.48 0.09
N LYS A 20 4.65 -10.44 0.93
CA LYS A 20 5.60 -11.35 1.58
C LYS A 20 6.48 -12.11 0.58
N THR A 21 5.90 -12.50 -0.53
CA THR A 21 6.62 -13.27 -1.54
C THR A 21 7.55 -12.43 -2.40
N GLN A 22 7.38 -11.13 -2.39
CA GLN A 22 8.13 -10.16 -3.21
C GLN A 22 8.09 -10.43 -4.72
N LEU A 23 7.16 -11.26 -5.16
CA LEU A 23 7.02 -11.57 -6.57
C LEU A 23 6.55 -10.38 -7.38
N PHE A 24 5.82 -9.47 -6.74
CA PHE A 24 5.29 -8.28 -7.39
C PHE A 24 5.59 -7.04 -6.57
N LYS A 25 6.03 -6.02 -7.27
CA LYS A 25 6.16 -4.67 -6.74
C LYS A 25 5.07 -3.81 -7.36
N GLU A 26 4.29 -3.18 -6.52
CA GLU A 26 3.25 -2.26 -6.94
C GLU A 26 3.76 -0.85 -6.70
N VAL A 27 4.11 -0.14 -7.76
CA VAL A 27 4.63 1.24 -7.68
C VAL A 27 3.59 2.20 -8.20
N GLY A 28 3.24 3.19 -7.40
CA GLY A 28 2.25 4.17 -7.83
C GLY A 28 1.93 5.18 -6.74
N ILE A 29 0.81 5.86 -6.92
CA ILE A 29 0.34 6.88 -6.00
C ILE A 29 -0.63 6.26 -5.00
N PHE A 30 -0.36 6.48 -3.72
CA PHE A 30 -1.20 6.02 -2.63
C PHE A 30 -2.44 6.89 -2.53
N LYS A 31 -3.61 6.26 -2.51
CA LYS A 31 -4.88 6.94 -2.27
C LYS A 31 -5.63 6.23 -1.15
N SER A 32 -5.98 6.98 -0.13
CA SER A 32 -6.74 6.45 0.98
C SER A 32 -8.21 6.28 0.62
N GLY A 33 -8.81 5.22 1.10
CA GLY A 33 -10.23 4.95 1.03
C GLY A 33 -10.78 4.72 2.42
N ARG A 34 -12.01 4.23 2.52
CA ARG A 34 -12.66 4.06 3.81
C ARG A 34 -12.02 2.95 4.65
N MET A 35 -11.96 1.74 4.15
CA MET A 35 -11.31 0.60 4.79
C MET A 35 -10.36 -0.07 3.81
N CYS A 36 -9.72 0.75 2.98
CA CYS A 36 -8.80 0.29 1.97
C CYS A 36 -7.92 1.44 1.54
N PHE A 37 -6.86 1.12 0.83
CA PHE A 37 -6.12 2.11 0.06
C PHE A 37 -5.83 1.53 -1.31
N THR A 38 -5.61 2.41 -2.27
CA THR A 38 -5.27 2.01 -3.62
C THR A 38 -3.89 2.54 -3.98
N VAL A 39 -3.22 1.79 -4.83
CA VAL A 39 -1.98 2.21 -5.47
C VAL A 39 -2.29 2.31 -6.96
N THR A 40 -2.26 3.53 -7.48
CA THR A 40 -2.53 3.78 -8.89
C THR A 40 -1.23 3.79 -9.65
N HIS A 41 -1.08 2.83 -10.55
CA HIS A 41 0.13 2.64 -11.33
C HIS A 41 0.14 3.50 -12.59
N PHE A 42 1.32 3.89 -13.00
CA PHE A 42 1.54 4.46 -14.32
C PHE A 42 2.28 3.42 -15.16
N GLU A 43 1.64 2.95 -16.20
CA GLU A 43 2.21 1.99 -17.13
C GLU A 43 2.30 2.61 -18.53
N PRO A 44 3.30 3.47 -18.76
CA PRO A 44 3.37 4.22 -20.03
C PRO A 44 3.59 3.33 -21.25
N LEU A 45 4.06 2.10 -21.06
CA LEU A 45 4.34 1.17 -22.15
C LEU A 45 3.13 0.33 -22.54
N LYS A 46 2.10 0.32 -21.73
CA LYS A 46 0.85 -0.38 -22.01
C LYS A 46 -0.24 0.64 -22.22
N ARG A 47 -1.10 0.38 -23.17
CA ARG A 47 -2.20 1.30 -23.51
C ARG A 47 -3.24 1.45 -22.42
N MET A 48 -2.97 0.96 -21.24
CA MET A 48 -3.83 1.15 -20.08
C MET A 48 -3.39 2.41 -19.38
N GLU A 49 -4.28 3.38 -19.33
CA GLU A 49 -4.00 4.66 -18.69
C GLU A 49 -3.71 4.50 -17.22
N TYR A 50 -4.43 3.62 -16.56
CA TYR A 50 -4.26 3.38 -15.13
C TYR A 50 -4.54 1.94 -14.80
N ALA A 51 -3.66 1.35 -14.00
CA ALA A 51 -3.94 0.12 -13.29
C ALA A 51 -3.98 0.48 -11.80
N GLU A 52 -4.99 0.01 -11.10
CA GLU A 52 -5.17 0.24 -9.68
C GLU A 52 -5.15 -1.06 -8.93
N THR A 53 -4.37 -1.12 -7.86
CA THR A 53 -4.41 -2.24 -6.93
C THR A 53 -5.05 -1.76 -5.63
N THR A 54 -6.07 -2.45 -5.17
CA THR A 54 -6.77 -2.13 -3.94
C THR A 54 -6.31 -3.07 -2.83
N TYR A 55 -5.90 -2.48 -1.72
CA TYR A 55 -5.51 -3.21 -0.52
C TYR A 55 -6.55 -2.95 0.56
N TYR A 56 -7.23 -4.01 1.00
CA TYR A 56 -8.26 -3.88 2.03
C TYR A 56 -7.67 -3.96 3.42
N LEU A 57 -8.13 -3.09 4.29
CA LEU A 57 -7.76 -3.10 5.69
C LEU A 57 -8.92 -3.68 6.51
N HIS A 58 -8.60 -4.57 7.43
CA HIS A 58 -9.58 -5.24 8.26
C HIS A 58 -9.35 -4.90 9.72
N LYS A 59 -10.39 -4.98 10.50
CA LYS A 59 -10.29 -4.84 11.94
C LYS A 59 -9.35 -5.93 12.47
N GLY A 60 -8.37 -5.54 13.25
CA GLY A 60 -7.37 -6.46 13.75
C GLY A 60 -6.06 -6.45 12.96
N ASP A 61 -6.03 -5.80 11.82
CA ASP A 61 -4.76 -5.60 11.11
C ASP A 61 -3.84 -4.72 11.94
N VAL A 62 -2.56 -5.07 11.94
CA VAL A 62 -1.54 -4.32 12.66
C VAL A 62 -0.71 -3.52 11.67
N ILE A 63 -0.60 -2.24 11.91
CA ILE A 63 0.18 -1.32 11.09
C ILE A 63 1.36 -0.85 11.91
N GLU A 64 2.58 -1.08 11.42
CA GLU A 64 3.80 -0.74 12.13
C GLU A 64 4.71 0.13 11.26
N ASP A 65 5.16 1.24 11.82
CA ASP A 65 6.17 2.08 11.17
C ASP A 65 7.56 1.50 11.50
N LYS A 66 8.24 1.00 10.47
CA LYS A 66 9.58 0.41 10.61
C LYS A 66 10.69 1.39 10.21
N GLY A 67 10.36 2.64 9.97
CA GLY A 67 11.31 3.65 9.51
C GLY A 67 11.42 3.67 8.00
N GLU A 68 12.10 2.72 7.42
CA GLU A 68 12.27 2.65 5.96
C GLU A 68 10.99 2.27 5.23
N TYR A 69 10.11 1.55 5.89
CA TYR A 69 8.84 1.12 5.33
C TYR A 69 7.78 1.01 6.43
N ILE A 70 6.54 0.96 6.00
CA ILE A 70 5.42 0.67 6.89
C ILE A 70 4.97 -0.76 6.61
N LEU A 71 4.81 -1.54 7.67
CA LEU A 71 4.42 -2.94 7.58
C LEU A 71 2.96 -3.09 8.00
N ILE A 72 2.17 -3.77 7.17
CA ILE A 72 0.79 -4.14 7.50
C ILE A 72 0.74 -5.65 7.60
N ARG A 73 0.34 -6.14 8.77
CA ARG A 73 0.15 -7.58 9.03
C ARG A 73 -1.29 -7.82 9.44
N GLY A 74 -1.81 -8.96 9.07
CA GLY A 74 -3.16 -9.35 9.41
C GLY A 74 -3.32 -10.85 9.49
N ASN A 75 -4.58 -11.29 9.55
CA ASN A 75 -4.91 -12.70 9.63
C ASN A 75 -4.41 -13.47 8.40
N GLY A 76 -4.03 -14.72 8.62
CA GLY A 76 -3.47 -15.57 7.58
C GLY A 76 -2.09 -15.08 7.19
N ASP A 77 -1.84 -15.05 5.90
CA ASP A 77 -0.54 -14.67 5.34
C ASP A 77 -0.46 -13.20 4.95
N LYS A 78 -1.35 -12.37 5.48
CA LYS A 78 -1.34 -10.96 5.13
C LYS A 78 -0.07 -10.28 5.61
N TYR A 79 0.70 -9.77 4.66
CA TYR A 79 1.99 -9.13 4.91
C TYR A 79 2.26 -8.17 3.76
N ILE A 80 2.22 -6.89 4.04
CA ILE A 80 2.42 -5.85 3.03
C ILE A 80 3.45 -4.87 3.56
N ARG A 81 4.50 -4.63 2.79
CA ARG A 81 5.47 -3.57 3.09
C ARG A 81 5.22 -2.42 2.14
N ILE A 82 5.17 -1.22 2.69
CA ILE A 82 4.97 0.00 1.91
C ILE A 82 6.20 0.87 2.10
N TYR A 83 6.99 0.96 1.04
CA TYR A 83 8.15 1.85 1.00
C TYR A 83 7.71 3.21 0.47
N HIS A 84 8.21 4.27 1.06
CA HIS A 84 7.92 5.62 0.64
C HIS A 84 9.18 6.49 0.75
N ASP A 85 9.20 7.52 -0.03
CA ASP A 85 10.30 8.49 -0.02
C ASP A 85 10.13 9.50 1.11
#